data_18e797b409d7e856feb90d64a7d47a29
#
_entry.id   18e797b409d7e856feb90d64a7d47a29
#
_cell.length_a   1.000
_cell.length_b   1.000
_cell.length_c   1.000
_cell.angle_alpha   90.00
_cell.angle_beta   90.00
_cell.angle_gamma   90.00
#
_symmetry.space_group_name_H-M   'P 1'
#
loop_
_entity.id
_entity.type
_entity.pdbx_description
1 polymer ?
#
loop_
_entity_poly.entity_id
_entity_poly.type
_entity_poly.pdbx_seq_one_letter_code
_entity_poly.pdbx_strand_id
1 'polypeptide(L)'
;MIKVEDLVWTEHPVFKGAQTVILVGDPTKAEMIVQRTKFPPHYRVPPHTHPYTEVVTVLSGNYWNSFGESFDKSKGVELHPGSVFVLPAGHPHYTWTEDAETILQVSFIGPGGVTFINPGDDPRNKDGGRTRQSSDAFGLKHLLRFCLLQPNHAMERTADGCTLHF
;
A
#
# COMPACT_ATOMS: atom_id res chain seq x y z
N MET A 1 12.47 -27.27 -2.52
CA MET A 1 11.21 -27.70 -1.86
C MET A 1 11.01 -26.79 -0.67
N ILE A 2 9.81 -26.23 -0.49
CA ILE A 2 9.48 -25.34 0.64
C ILE A 2 8.52 -26.09 1.55
N LYS A 3 8.88 -26.26 2.80
CA LYS A 3 8.03 -26.90 3.81
C LYS A 3 7.31 -25.86 4.66
N VAL A 4 6.17 -26.23 5.23
CA VAL A 4 5.34 -25.32 6.04
C VAL A 4 6.10 -24.86 7.30
N GLU A 5 6.85 -25.75 7.92
CA GLU A 5 7.66 -25.49 9.10
C GLU A 5 8.83 -24.53 8.87
N ASP A 6 9.27 -24.38 7.60
CA ASP A 6 10.39 -23.51 7.22
C ASP A 6 9.94 -22.09 6.87
N LEU A 7 8.63 -21.78 6.91
CA LEU A 7 8.11 -20.48 6.51
C LEU A 7 8.42 -19.39 7.54
N VAL A 8 9.12 -18.34 7.09
CA VAL A 8 9.41 -17.17 7.91
C VAL A 8 8.41 -16.06 7.54
N TRP A 9 7.45 -15.85 8.41
CA TRP A 9 6.43 -14.82 8.23
C TRP A 9 6.96 -13.44 8.62
N THR A 10 6.66 -12.45 7.79
CA THR A 10 6.98 -11.04 8.04
C THR A 10 5.71 -10.20 8.02
N GLU A 11 5.74 -9.00 8.58
CA GLU A 11 4.61 -8.08 8.48
C GLU A 11 4.30 -7.77 7.02
N HIS A 12 3.01 -7.76 6.67
CA HIS A 12 2.59 -7.44 5.31
C HIS A 12 2.83 -5.95 5.02
N PRO A 13 3.48 -5.58 3.89
CA PRO A 13 3.93 -4.21 3.64
C PRO A 13 2.81 -3.17 3.53
N VAL A 14 1.58 -3.64 3.22
CA VAL A 14 0.41 -2.76 3.06
C VAL A 14 -0.65 -3.03 4.12
N PHE A 15 -0.94 -4.28 4.41
CA PHE A 15 -2.03 -4.67 5.34
C PHE A 15 -1.47 -4.82 6.75
N LYS A 16 -1.37 -3.71 7.49
CA LYS A 16 -0.81 -3.69 8.85
C LYS A 16 -1.52 -4.67 9.79
N GLY A 17 -0.74 -5.45 10.52
CA GLY A 17 -1.24 -6.51 11.41
C GLY A 17 -1.48 -7.85 10.70
N ALA A 18 -1.47 -7.90 9.37
CA ALA A 18 -1.37 -9.13 8.61
C ALA A 18 0.10 -9.52 8.41
N GLN A 19 0.33 -10.79 8.12
CA GLN A 19 1.68 -11.30 7.82
C GLN A 19 1.72 -11.86 6.40
N THR A 20 2.90 -11.86 5.79
CA THR A 20 3.13 -12.46 4.47
C THR A 20 4.43 -13.24 4.42
N VAL A 21 4.49 -14.18 3.48
CA VAL A 21 5.72 -14.88 3.08
C VAL A 21 5.70 -15.08 1.57
N ILE A 22 6.78 -14.71 0.91
CA ILE A 22 6.96 -14.94 -0.54
C ILE A 22 7.53 -16.34 -0.71
N LEU A 23 6.85 -17.16 -1.51
CA LEU A 23 7.26 -18.54 -1.82
C LEU A 23 8.00 -18.61 -3.15
N VAL A 24 7.58 -17.81 -4.14
CA VAL A 24 8.15 -17.78 -5.49
C VAL A 24 8.18 -16.34 -5.98
N GLY A 25 9.27 -15.96 -6.63
CA GLY A 25 9.43 -14.69 -7.33
C GLY A 25 9.80 -13.51 -6.41
N ASP A 26 9.94 -12.37 -7.07
CA ASP A 26 10.21 -11.06 -6.43
C ASP A 26 9.03 -10.13 -6.76
N PRO A 27 8.22 -9.72 -5.75
CA PRO A 27 7.03 -8.90 -6.00
C PRO A 27 7.31 -7.52 -6.63
N THR A 28 8.56 -7.12 -6.74
CA THR A 28 8.94 -5.87 -7.42
C THR A 28 9.14 -6.05 -8.93
N LYS A 29 9.12 -7.30 -9.42
CA LYS A 29 9.41 -7.64 -10.81
C LYS A 29 8.18 -8.16 -11.56
N ALA A 30 8.24 -8.09 -12.91
CA ALA A 30 7.20 -8.61 -13.80
C ALA A 30 7.42 -10.13 -14.02
N GLU A 31 7.18 -10.92 -12.98
CA GLU A 31 7.31 -12.38 -13.01
C GLU A 31 6.21 -13.07 -12.19
N MET A 32 6.16 -14.40 -12.23
CA MET A 32 5.21 -15.17 -11.40
C MET A 32 5.53 -14.99 -9.93
N ILE A 33 4.54 -14.56 -9.18
CA ILE A 33 4.61 -14.44 -7.73
C ILE A 33 3.66 -15.47 -7.11
N VAL A 34 4.15 -16.20 -6.13
CA VAL A 34 3.34 -17.00 -5.22
C VAL A 34 3.67 -16.56 -3.80
N GLN A 35 2.68 -16.07 -3.10
CA GLN A 35 2.81 -15.67 -1.70
C GLN A 35 1.71 -16.27 -0.84
N ARG A 36 1.95 -16.34 0.46
CA ARG A 36 0.90 -16.57 1.44
C ARG A 36 0.69 -15.32 2.26
N THR A 37 -0.57 -15.05 2.55
CA THR A 37 -0.99 -13.95 3.44
C THR A 37 -1.78 -14.54 4.59
N LYS A 38 -1.46 -14.10 5.80
CA LYS A 38 -2.09 -14.52 7.03
C LYS A 38 -2.79 -13.31 7.65
N PHE A 39 -4.10 -13.41 7.80
CA PHE A 39 -4.92 -12.40 8.46
C PHE A 39 -5.31 -12.87 9.86
N PRO A 40 -5.18 -12.02 10.88
CA PRO A 40 -5.69 -12.34 12.22
C PRO A 40 -7.23 -12.42 12.23
N PRO A 41 -7.84 -12.91 13.32
CA PRO A 41 -9.28 -12.81 13.54
C PRO A 41 -9.76 -11.35 13.48
N HIS A 42 -11.01 -11.15 13.03
CA HIS A 42 -11.69 -9.85 12.95
C HIS A 42 -10.94 -8.79 12.11
N TYR A 43 -10.15 -9.25 11.15
CA TYR A 43 -9.41 -8.38 10.25
C TYR A 43 -10.30 -7.88 9.12
N ARG A 44 -10.09 -6.64 8.70
CA ARG A 44 -10.82 -6.03 7.59
C ARG A 44 -9.84 -5.37 6.63
N VAL A 45 -9.97 -5.68 5.34
CA VAL A 45 -9.34 -4.96 4.25
C VAL A 45 -10.39 -4.13 3.54
N PRO A 46 -10.27 -2.78 3.58
CA PRO A 46 -11.19 -1.88 2.89
C PRO A 46 -11.19 -2.08 1.37
N PRO A 47 -12.19 -1.54 0.65
CA PRO A 47 -12.24 -1.60 -0.81
C PRO A 47 -10.96 -1.11 -1.46
N HIS A 48 -10.39 -1.96 -2.33
CA HIS A 48 -9.13 -1.72 -3.02
C HIS A 48 -9.10 -2.46 -4.36
N THR A 49 -8.10 -2.17 -5.18
CA THR A 49 -7.80 -2.83 -6.45
C THR A 49 -6.35 -3.27 -6.52
N HIS A 50 -6.08 -4.23 -7.40
CA HIS A 50 -4.75 -4.63 -7.80
C HIS A 50 -4.54 -4.37 -9.30
N PRO A 51 -3.32 -4.01 -9.77
CA PRO A 51 -3.05 -3.79 -11.20
C PRO A 51 -2.99 -5.09 -12.02
N TYR A 52 -3.10 -6.24 -11.37
CA TYR A 52 -3.04 -7.59 -11.95
C TYR A 52 -4.22 -8.44 -11.50
N THR A 53 -4.44 -9.55 -12.19
CA THR A 53 -5.38 -10.59 -11.76
C THR A 53 -4.74 -11.47 -10.70
N GLU A 54 -5.45 -11.71 -9.61
CA GLU A 54 -5.03 -12.65 -8.56
C GLU A 54 -5.82 -13.95 -8.64
N VAL A 55 -5.14 -15.08 -8.46
CA VAL A 55 -5.75 -16.37 -8.14
C VAL A 55 -5.50 -16.62 -6.66
N VAL A 56 -6.57 -16.71 -5.89
CA VAL A 56 -6.52 -16.84 -4.43
C VAL A 56 -7.09 -18.18 -4.00
N THR A 57 -6.36 -18.89 -3.16
CA THR A 57 -6.79 -20.15 -2.54
C THR A 57 -6.84 -19.97 -1.02
N VAL A 58 -7.95 -20.33 -0.40
CA VAL A 58 -8.07 -20.39 1.06
C VAL A 58 -7.39 -21.67 1.55
N LEU A 59 -6.38 -21.55 2.40
CA LEU A 59 -5.64 -22.69 2.98
C LEU A 59 -6.17 -23.09 4.34
N SER A 60 -6.54 -22.11 5.18
CA SER A 60 -7.12 -22.34 6.51
C SER A 60 -7.97 -21.16 6.93
N GLY A 61 -8.82 -21.38 7.94
CA GLY A 61 -9.78 -20.38 8.41
C GLY A 61 -10.94 -20.18 7.47
N ASN A 62 -11.73 -19.13 7.70
CA ASN A 62 -12.85 -18.72 6.84
C ASN A 62 -12.56 -17.31 6.34
N TYR A 63 -12.69 -17.13 5.05
CA TYR A 63 -12.42 -15.88 4.36
C TYR A 63 -13.67 -15.34 3.70
N TRP A 64 -14.00 -14.11 3.97
CA TRP A 64 -15.12 -13.43 3.36
C TRP A 64 -14.62 -12.45 2.30
N ASN A 65 -15.23 -12.50 1.12
CA ASN A 65 -14.90 -11.58 0.03
C ASN A 65 -16.16 -11.07 -0.66
N SER A 66 -16.09 -9.83 -1.13
CA SER A 66 -17.10 -9.24 -1.99
C SER A 66 -16.49 -8.23 -2.95
N PHE A 67 -17.17 -7.99 -4.06
CA PHE A 67 -16.83 -6.97 -5.03
C PHE A 67 -17.58 -5.67 -4.76
N GLY A 68 -16.96 -4.53 -5.07
CA GLY A 68 -17.53 -3.20 -4.97
C GLY A 68 -16.63 -2.19 -4.30
N GLU A 69 -17.02 -0.93 -4.42
CA GLU A 69 -16.28 0.23 -3.91
C GLU A 69 -16.67 0.63 -2.48
N SER A 70 -17.70 0.02 -1.93
CA SER A 70 -18.20 0.27 -0.58
C SER A 70 -18.26 -1.01 0.22
N PHE A 71 -17.73 -0.99 1.44
CA PHE A 71 -17.74 -2.14 2.32
C PHE A 71 -19.16 -2.46 2.82
N ASP A 72 -19.66 -3.66 2.50
CA ASP A 72 -20.97 -4.14 2.90
C ASP A 72 -20.92 -5.65 3.18
N LYS A 73 -20.94 -6.04 4.47
CA LYS A 73 -20.87 -7.44 4.88
C LYS A 73 -22.04 -8.28 4.32
N SER A 74 -23.20 -7.68 4.06
CA SER A 74 -24.39 -8.40 3.58
C SER A 74 -24.21 -8.96 2.15
N LYS A 75 -23.22 -8.45 1.41
CA LYS A 75 -22.88 -8.89 0.05
C LYS A 75 -21.75 -9.90 0.00
N GLY A 76 -21.19 -10.24 1.14
CA GLY A 76 -20.03 -11.13 1.21
C GLY A 76 -20.36 -12.59 0.91
N VAL A 77 -19.41 -13.24 0.27
CA VAL A 77 -19.40 -14.69 0.09
C VAL A 77 -18.36 -15.28 1.03
N GLU A 78 -18.81 -16.25 1.83
CA GLU A 78 -17.92 -17.02 2.71
C GLU A 78 -17.18 -18.08 1.90
N LEU A 79 -15.88 -18.14 2.07
CA LEU A 79 -14.98 -19.05 1.38
C LEU A 79 -14.22 -19.89 2.42
N HIS A 80 -14.43 -21.20 2.35
CA HIS A 80 -13.82 -22.17 3.25
C HIS A 80 -12.49 -22.71 2.71
N PRO A 81 -11.68 -23.39 3.52
CA PRO A 81 -10.45 -24.04 3.06
C PRO A 81 -10.67 -24.93 1.83
N GLY A 82 -9.80 -24.78 0.83
CA GLY A 82 -9.91 -25.40 -0.48
C GLY A 82 -10.67 -24.58 -1.53
N SER A 83 -11.38 -23.53 -1.14
CA SER A 83 -12.01 -22.60 -2.10
C SER A 83 -10.94 -21.86 -2.91
N VAL A 84 -11.23 -21.68 -4.20
CA VAL A 84 -10.42 -20.89 -5.13
C VAL A 84 -11.30 -19.81 -5.75
N PHE A 85 -10.79 -18.60 -5.86
CA PHE A 85 -11.47 -17.50 -6.53
C PHE A 85 -10.48 -16.61 -7.28
N VAL A 86 -11.01 -15.82 -8.21
CA VAL A 86 -10.22 -14.95 -9.07
C VAL A 86 -10.64 -13.51 -8.83
N LEU A 87 -9.66 -12.65 -8.57
CA LEU A 87 -9.84 -11.20 -8.48
C LEU A 87 -9.30 -10.57 -9.77
N PRO A 88 -10.16 -10.10 -10.69
CA PRO A 88 -9.69 -9.49 -11.92
C PRO A 88 -8.93 -8.19 -11.68
N ALA A 89 -7.94 -7.90 -12.52
CA ALA A 89 -7.18 -6.65 -12.47
C ALA A 89 -8.10 -5.42 -12.48
N GLY A 90 -7.82 -4.45 -11.63
CA GLY A 90 -8.58 -3.20 -11.53
C GLY A 90 -9.99 -3.34 -10.94
N HIS A 91 -10.44 -4.53 -10.57
CA HIS A 91 -11.78 -4.74 -10.03
C HIS A 91 -11.82 -4.42 -8.53
N PRO A 92 -12.63 -3.47 -8.06
CA PRO A 92 -12.74 -3.15 -6.65
C PRO A 92 -13.31 -4.32 -5.86
N HIS A 93 -12.64 -4.67 -4.77
CA HIS A 93 -13.09 -5.71 -3.85
C HIS A 93 -12.67 -5.38 -2.43
N TYR A 94 -13.28 -6.04 -1.47
CA TYR A 94 -12.98 -5.92 -0.06
C TYR A 94 -13.16 -7.26 0.63
N THR A 95 -12.50 -7.42 1.78
CA THR A 95 -12.47 -8.71 2.45
C THR A 95 -12.40 -8.56 3.96
N TRP A 96 -12.78 -9.64 4.66
CA TRP A 96 -12.64 -9.70 6.11
C TRP A 96 -12.54 -11.15 6.61
N THR A 97 -12.08 -11.27 7.84
CA THR A 97 -12.12 -12.50 8.63
C THR A 97 -13.04 -12.32 9.83
N GLU A 98 -13.60 -13.40 10.34
CA GLU A 98 -14.35 -13.41 11.59
C GLU A 98 -13.49 -13.98 12.72
N ASP A 99 -13.93 -15.01 13.43
CA ASP A 99 -13.34 -15.47 14.70
C ASP A 99 -12.03 -16.24 14.56
N ALA A 100 -11.62 -16.61 13.34
CA ALA A 100 -10.44 -17.44 13.10
C ALA A 100 -9.35 -16.70 12.30
N GLU A 101 -8.09 -17.00 12.61
CA GLU A 101 -6.96 -16.69 11.74
C GLU A 101 -7.15 -17.37 10.38
N THR A 102 -6.92 -16.65 9.31
CA THR A 102 -7.11 -17.15 7.95
C THR A 102 -5.82 -17.04 7.15
N ILE A 103 -5.43 -18.12 6.48
CA ILE A 103 -4.27 -18.17 5.61
C ILE A 103 -4.73 -18.36 4.17
N LEU A 104 -4.30 -17.46 3.29
CA LEU A 104 -4.51 -17.52 1.85
C LEU A 104 -3.21 -17.81 1.14
N GLN A 105 -3.29 -18.46 -0.02
CA GLN A 105 -2.24 -18.45 -1.03
C GLN A 105 -2.71 -17.61 -2.21
N VAL A 106 -1.89 -16.64 -2.58
CA VAL A 106 -2.17 -15.69 -3.66
C VAL A 106 -1.13 -15.88 -4.75
N SER A 107 -1.58 -15.99 -6.00
CA SER A 107 -0.72 -16.12 -7.16
C SER A 107 -1.08 -15.07 -8.20
N PHE A 108 -0.08 -14.35 -8.73
CA PHE A 108 -0.26 -13.30 -9.73
C PHE A 108 1.02 -13.07 -10.53
N ILE A 109 0.93 -12.29 -11.61
CA ILE A 109 2.10 -11.77 -12.33
C ILE A 109 2.38 -10.37 -11.82
N GLY A 110 3.56 -10.17 -11.24
CA GLY A 110 4.01 -8.88 -10.72
C GLY A 110 4.22 -7.80 -11.80
N PRO A 111 4.59 -6.58 -11.41
CA PRO A 111 4.89 -6.15 -10.04
C PRO A 111 3.64 -6.04 -9.17
N GLY A 112 3.81 -6.29 -7.87
CA GLY A 112 2.76 -6.18 -6.87
C GLY A 112 2.27 -4.74 -6.68
N GLY A 113 1.00 -4.57 -6.30
CA GLY A 113 0.43 -3.25 -6.03
C GLY A 113 -0.97 -3.33 -5.41
N VAL A 114 -1.28 -2.35 -4.56
CA VAL A 114 -2.59 -2.16 -3.94
C VAL A 114 -2.96 -0.69 -4.03
N THR A 115 -4.15 -0.39 -4.53
CA THR A 115 -4.72 0.95 -4.55
C THR A 115 -6.06 0.94 -3.82
N PHE A 116 -6.16 1.67 -2.70
CA PHE A 116 -7.41 1.81 -1.96
C PHE A 116 -8.37 2.75 -2.68
N ILE A 117 -9.65 2.39 -2.74
CA ILE A 117 -10.70 3.23 -3.36
C ILE A 117 -10.84 4.54 -2.59
N ASN A 118 -10.85 4.50 -1.26
CA ASN A 118 -10.77 5.69 -0.42
C ASN A 118 -9.31 5.88 0.04
N PRO A 119 -8.61 6.96 -0.37
CA PRO A 119 -7.23 7.22 0.06
C PRO A 119 -7.04 7.31 1.58
N GLY A 120 -8.09 7.65 2.33
CA GLY A 120 -8.08 7.67 3.79
C GLY A 120 -7.98 6.29 4.45
N ASP A 121 -8.28 5.23 3.70
CA ASP A 121 -8.15 3.84 4.18
C ASP A 121 -6.74 3.27 3.97
N ASP A 122 -5.90 3.95 3.18
CA ASP A 122 -4.53 3.53 2.93
C ASP A 122 -3.67 3.75 4.20
N PRO A 123 -3.18 2.69 4.85
CA PRO A 123 -2.40 2.83 6.07
C PRO A 123 -1.05 3.53 5.84
N ARG A 124 -0.54 3.53 4.60
CA ARG A 124 0.71 4.22 4.23
C ARG A 124 0.58 5.74 4.33
N ASN A 125 -0.64 6.28 4.19
CA ASN A 125 -0.92 7.70 4.32
C ASN A 125 -1.01 8.17 5.79
N LYS A 126 -1.24 7.25 6.74
CA LYS A 126 -1.40 7.58 8.16
C LYS A 126 -0.07 7.81 8.89
N ASP A 127 1.02 7.27 8.39
CA ASP A 127 2.36 7.42 8.99
C ASP A 127 3.06 8.72 8.56
N GLY A 128 2.62 9.39 7.47
CA GLY A 128 3.14 10.67 6.99
C GLY A 128 2.63 11.91 7.73
N GLY A 129 1.65 11.77 8.62
CA GLY A 129 1.00 12.87 9.31
C GLY A 129 1.72 13.41 10.56
N ARG A 130 2.87 12.89 10.95
CA ARG A 130 3.57 13.28 12.19
C ARG A 130 4.76 14.23 12.02
N THR A 131 5.08 14.68 10.80
CA THR A 131 6.22 15.59 10.59
C THR A 131 5.90 16.76 9.66
N ARG A 132 4.81 17.50 9.92
CA ARG A 132 4.67 18.87 9.37
C ARG A 132 3.69 19.70 10.19
N GLN A 133 4.06 19.96 11.46
CA GLN A 133 3.53 21.09 12.22
C GLN A 133 4.55 21.46 13.30
N SER A 134 5.55 22.20 12.91
CA SER A 134 6.19 23.28 13.69
C SER A 134 7.49 23.70 12.99
N SER A 135 7.47 24.83 12.37
CA SER A 135 8.60 25.72 12.12
C SER A 135 8.59 26.42 10.76
N ASP A 136 7.52 27.13 10.42
CA ASP A 136 7.63 28.12 9.34
C ASP A 136 6.90 29.44 9.70
N ALA A 137 7.06 29.90 10.94
CA ALA A 137 6.60 31.24 11.34
C ALA A 137 7.75 32.17 11.80
N PHE A 138 9.02 31.77 11.71
CA PHE A 138 10.12 32.60 12.24
C PHE A 138 11.27 32.88 11.25
N GLY A 139 11.17 32.52 9.97
CA GLY A 139 12.29 32.63 9.01
C GLY A 139 12.23 33.77 7.98
N LEU A 140 11.10 34.45 7.79
CA LEU A 140 10.93 35.34 6.63
C LEU A 140 11.12 36.85 6.91
N LYS A 141 11.45 37.23 8.15
CA LYS A 141 11.69 38.66 8.47
C LYS A 141 13.17 39.09 8.55
N HIS A 142 14.12 38.19 8.41
CA HIS A 142 15.54 38.53 8.55
C HIS A 142 16.35 38.50 7.24
N LEU A 143 15.80 38.01 6.13
CA LEU A 143 16.50 37.99 4.82
C LEU A 143 16.34 39.26 3.97
N LEU A 144 15.42 40.15 4.33
CA LEU A 144 15.19 41.40 3.58
C LEU A 144 16.04 42.59 4.07
N ARG A 145 16.89 42.42 5.09
CA ARG A 145 17.74 43.51 5.61
C ARG A 145 19.21 43.46 5.21
N PHE A 146 19.64 42.38 4.52
CA PHE A 146 21.04 42.22 4.13
C PHE A 146 21.36 42.58 2.66
N CYS A 147 20.33 42.90 1.85
CA CYS A 147 20.50 43.21 0.42
C CYS A 147 20.60 44.72 0.09
N LEU A 148 20.66 45.60 1.11
CA LEU A 148 20.69 47.06 0.89
C LEU A 148 21.98 47.75 1.23
N LEU A 149 23.08 47.05 1.49
CA LEU A 149 24.37 47.66 1.89
C LEU A 149 25.58 47.13 1.12
N GLN A 150 25.46 46.91 -0.19
CA GLN A 150 26.67 46.78 -1.04
C GLN A 150 26.48 47.57 -2.33
N PRO A 151 27.07 48.76 -2.50
CA PRO A 151 27.17 49.45 -3.76
C PRO A 151 28.33 48.86 -4.57
N ASN A 152 28.06 48.53 -5.86
CA ASN A 152 29.01 48.11 -6.89
C ASN A 152 29.11 46.61 -7.18
N HIS A 153 28.08 46.10 -7.82
CA HIS A 153 28.23 45.14 -8.92
C HIS A 153 27.03 45.27 -9.86
N ALA A 154 27.34 45.56 -11.13
CA ALA A 154 26.34 45.74 -12.21
C ALA A 154 25.60 44.39 -12.40
N MET A 155 24.26 44.41 -12.28
CA MET A 155 23.40 43.29 -12.63
C MET A 155 22.89 43.50 -14.04
N GLU A 156 23.38 42.73 -15.00
CA GLU A 156 22.72 42.62 -16.31
C GLU A 156 21.43 41.82 -16.17
N ARG A 157 20.34 42.40 -16.61
CA ARG A 157 19.04 41.72 -16.69
C ARG A 157 18.90 41.11 -18.08
N THR A 158 18.88 39.78 -18.17
CA THR A 158 18.35 39.09 -19.33
C THR A 158 16.87 38.78 -19.15
N ALA A 159 16.13 38.71 -20.25
CA ALA A 159 14.66 38.65 -20.31
C ALA A 159 14.06 37.30 -19.86
N ASP A 160 14.89 36.35 -19.46
CA ASP A 160 14.43 34.99 -19.08
C ASP A 160 14.94 34.64 -17.68
N GLY A 161 14.08 34.80 -16.71
CA GLY A 161 14.05 34.23 -15.37
C GLY A 161 15.37 33.81 -14.70
N CYS A 162 15.53 34.18 -13.46
CA CYS A 162 16.67 33.90 -12.59
C CYS A 162 16.90 32.36 -12.43
N THR A 163 17.99 31.82 -12.96
CA THR A 163 18.41 30.43 -12.74
C THR A 163 19.67 30.44 -11.86
N LEU A 164 19.60 29.79 -10.71
CA LEU A 164 20.76 29.51 -9.84
C LEU A 164 21.48 28.28 -10.35
N HIS A 165 22.76 28.42 -10.69
CA HIS A 165 23.69 27.28 -10.85
C HIS A 165 24.52 27.13 -9.59
N PHE A 166 24.59 25.88 -9.10
CA PHE A 166 25.55 25.43 -8.10
C PHE A 166 26.84 24.96 -8.79
#